data_ab88fc5b9765934511394a849e60b181
#
_entry.id   ab88fc5b9765934511394a849e60b181
#
_cell.length_a   1.000
_cell.length_b   1.000
_cell.length_c   1.000
_cell.angle_alpha   90.00
_cell.angle_beta   90.00
_cell.angle_gamma   90.00
#
_symmetry.space_group_name_H-M   'P 1'
#
loop_
_entity.id
_entity.type
_entity.pdbx_description
1 polymer ?
#
loop_
_entity_poly.entity_id
_entity_poly.type
_entity_poly.pdbx_seq_one_letter_code
_entity_poly.pdbx_strand_id
1 'polypeptide(L)'
;MKILAHISDLHFGTEDAKVAEALIRDLNQVAISLLIISGDLTQRARKKQFLKASRYLDKLPKPQLVIPGNHDIPLFDLFRRIFMPLTRYRKYINSNLNPLYNEEGLAVLGLNTARPYKWKNGEISPEQIEQVKKQMCNIPDEYFKIVVTHHPFIPPPTDDLADLVNKAQLAIDVIGPCGIDLLLAGHLHHGYTGDIRKHYPSSERSIIVAQAGTAISNRVRKEPNSYNVIYVNENWFEVCVRVYKQTDFVEKQRIKYNYVNGQWSQE
;
A
#
# COMPACT_ATOMS: atom_id res chain seq x y z
N MET A 1 -5.43 -12.14 -17.09
CA MET A 1 -5.77 -10.89 -16.34
C MET A 1 -5.83 -11.20 -14.86
N LYS A 2 -5.16 -10.40 -14.01
CA LYS A 2 -5.23 -10.51 -12.55
C LYS A 2 -5.94 -9.27 -11.99
N ILE A 3 -6.71 -9.45 -10.92
CA ILE A 3 -7.45 -8.36 -10.26
C ILE A 3 -6.91 -8.24 -8.84
N LEU A 4 -6.39 -7.08 -8.51
CA LEU A 4 -5.86 -6.78 -7.17
C LEU A 4 -6.76 -5.75 -6.49
N ALA A 5 -6.94 -5.85 -5.18
CA ALA A 5 -7.51 -4.76 -4.40
C ALA A 5 -6.44 -4.19 -3.47
N HIS A 6 -6.39 -2.87 -3.36
CA HIS A 6 -5.44 -2.17 -2.50
C HIS A 6 -6.20 -1.27 -1.52
N ILE A 7 -6.17 -1.62 -0.25
CA ILE A 7 -6.75 -0.87 0.86
C ILE A 7 -5.66 -0.39 1.81
N SER A 8 -5.92 0.72 2.51
CA SER A 8 -5.00 1.29 3.49
C SER A 8 -5.75 1.99 4.62
N ASP A 9 -5.05 2.31 5.69
CA ASP A 9 -5.51 3.23 6.74
C ASP A 9 -6.86 2.82 7.35
N LEU A 10 -6.96 1.56 7.78
CA LEU A 10 -8.16 1.00 8.42
C LEU A 10 -8.42 1.65 9.79
N HIS A 11 -7.36 1.97 10.55
CA HIS A 11 -7.38 2.67 11.83
C HIS A 11 -8.41 2.13 12.83
N PHE A 12 -8.42 0.81 13.07
CA PHE A 12 -9.29 0.23 14.09
C PHE A 12 -9.16 0.95 15.42
N GLY A 13 -10.28 1.41 15.93
CA GLY A 13 -10.42 2.34 17.06
C GLY A 13 -11.01 3.70 16.65
N THR A 14 -11.13 3.95 15.34
CA THR A 14 -11.84 5.08 14.71
C THR A 14 -12.54 4.63 13.42
N GLU A 15 -12.77 3.32 13.28
CA GLU A 15 -13.48 2.75 12.14
C GLU A 15 -14.96 3.15 12.12
N ASP A 16 -15.52 3.37 10.93
CA ASP A 16 -16.96 3.45 10.70
C ASP A 16 -17.50 2.05 10.37
N ALA A 17 -18.42 1.55 11.19
CA ALA A 17 -18.94 0.20 11.05
C ALA A 17 -19.73 0.00 9.73
N LYS A 18 -20.46 1.02 9.27
CA LYS A 18 -21.25 0.95 8.03
C LYS A 18 -20.33 0.88 6.81
N VAL A 19 -19.28 1.72 6.81
CA VAL A 19 -18.27 1.72 5.73
C VAL A 19 -17.50 0.40 5.73
N ALA A 20 -17.15 -0.12 6.91
CA ALA A 20 -16.45 -1.39 7.03
C ALA A 20 -17.26 -2.58 6.50
N GLU A 21 -18.58 -2.61 6.78
CA GLU A 21 -19.48 -3.63 6.23
C GLU A 21 -19.67 -3.49 4.72
N ALA A 22 -19.79 -2.26 4.21
CA ALA A 22 -19.87 -1.99 2.79
C ALA A 22 -18.61 -2.45 2.04
N LEU A 23 -17.42 -2.20 2.62
CA LEU A 23 -16.14 -2.67 2.04
C LEU A 23 -16.06 -4.20 1.97
N ILE A 24 -16.52 -4.91 3.01
CA ILE A 24 -16.59 -6.38 2.98
C ILE A 24 -17.48 -6.85 1.83
N ARG A 25 -18.67 -6.26 1.68
CA ARG A 25 -19.59 -6.64 0.60
C ARG A 25 -18.98 -6.40 -0.77
N ASP A 26 -18.40 -5.22 -0.98
CA ASP A 26 -17.86 -4.81 -2.27
C ASP A 26 -16.65 -5.68 -2.67
N LEU A 27 -15.71 -5.91 -1.77
CA LEU A 27 -14.53 -6.75 -2.04
C LEU A 27 -14.89 -8.21 -2.31
N ASN A 28 -15.92 -8.76 -1.64
CA ASN A 28 -16.34 -10.14 -1.86
C ASN A 28 -17.17 -10.35 -3.15
N GLN A 29 -17.58 -9.28 -3.82
CA GLN A 29 -18.26 -9.36 -5.14
C GLN A 29 -17.26 -9.43 -6.30
N VAL A 30 -15.99 -9.13 -6.07
CA VAL A 30 -14.93 -9.14 -7.10
C VAL A 30 -14.05 -10.38 -6.92
N ALA A 31 -13.73 -11.07 -8.02
CA ALA A 31 -12.80 -12.19 -8.02
C ALA A 31 -11.35 -11.70 -7.85
N ILE A 32 -11.00 -11.26 -6.63
CA ILE A 32 -9.70 -10.69 -6.29
C ILE A 32 -8.64 -11.78 -6.26
N SER A 33 -7.56 -11.62 -7.04
CA SER A 33 -6.39 -12.50 -7.04
C SER A 33 -5.50 -12.26 -5.82
N LEU A 34 -5.39 -11.01 -5.35
CA LEU A 34 -4.63 -10.64 -4.16
C LEU A 34 -5.21 -9.38 -3.53
N LEU A 35 -5.45 -9.41 -2.23
CA LEU A 35 -5.77 -8.22 -1.44
C LEU A 35 -4.51 -7.67 -0.78
N ILE A 36 -4.19 -6.40 -1.05
CA ILE A 36 -3.02 -5.69 -0.53
C ILE A 36 -3.48 -4.69 0.53
N ILE A 37 -2.88 -4.77 1.73
CA ILE A 37 -3.17 -3.88 2.85
C ILE A 37 -1.90 -3.14 3.23
N SER A 38 -1.82 -1.84 2.89
CA SER A 38 -0.60 -1.04 2.99
C SER A 38 -0.45 -0.28 4.33
N GLY A 39 -0.88 -0.89 5.43
CA GLY A 39 -0.57 -0.41 6.79
C GLY A 39 -1.67 0.40 7.47
N ASP A 40 -1.31 0.90 8.67
CA ASP A 40 -2.20 1.62 9.58
C ASP A 40 -3.50 0.87 9.89
N LEU A 41 -3.32 -0.41 10.28
CA LEU A 41 -4.42 -1.27 10.71
C LEU A 41 -5.10 -0.76 11.97
N THR A 42 -4.32 -0.14 12.86
CA THR A 42 -4.78 0.31 14.17
C THR A 42 -4.59 1.81 14.37
N GLN A 43 -5.43 2.42 15.19
CA GLN A 43 -5.28 3.84 15.53
C GLN A 43 -4.13 4.11 16.53
N ARG A 44 -3.84 3.17 17.46
CA ARG A 44 -2.90 3.37 18.57
C ARG A 44 -2.18 2.09 18.99
N ALA A 45 -2.02 1.13 18.15
CA ALA A 45 -1.36 -0.14 18.40
C ALA A 45 -1.85 -0.87 19.68
N ARG A 46 -3.12 -0.71 20.08
CA ARG A 46 -3.70 -1.38 21.24
C ARG A 46 -4.07 -2.83 20.93
N LYS A 47 -3.90 -3.73 21.91
CA LYS A 47 -4.28 -5.16 21.75
C LYS A 47 -5.69 -5.34 21.20
N LYS A 48 -6.67 -4.61 21.75
CA LYS A 48 -8.08 -4.69 21.31
C LYS A 48 -8.25 -4.27 19.84
N GLN A 49 -7.47 -3.29 19.36
CA GLN A 49 -7.52 -2.81 18.00
C GLN A 49 -6.95 -3.85 17.03
N PHE A 50 -5.80 -4.48 17.36
CA PHE A 50 -5.25 -5.58 16.56
C PHE A 50 -6.18 -6.79 16.51
N LEU A 51 -6.83 -7.15 17.62
CA LEU A 51 -7.82 -8.24 17.62
C LEU A 51 -9.02 -7.93 16.73
N LYS A 52 -9.50 -6.67 16.71
CA LYS A 52 -10.56 -6.25 15.78
C LYS A 52 -10.08 -6.29 14.33
N ALA A 53 -8.88 -5.77 14.07
CA ALA A 53 -8.28 -5.79 12.74
C ALA A 53 -8.14 -7.22 12.21
N SER A 54 -7.58 -8.14 13.01
CA SER A 54 -7.43 -9.55 12.64
C SER A 54 -8.78 -10.19 12.25
N ARG A 55 -9.80 -10.04 13.11
CA ARG A 55 -11.15 -10.57 12.84
C ARG A 55 -11.80 -9.94 11.60
N TYR A 56 -11.47 -8.70 11.30
CA TYR A 56 -11.97 -8.03 10.11
C TYR A 56 -11.27 -8.58 8.85
N LEU A 57 -9.95 -8.71 8.88
CA LEU A 57 -9.17 -9.28 7.78
C LEU A 57 -9.61 -10.73 7.45
N ASP A 58 -10.06 -11.48 8.45
CA ASP A 58 -10.60 -12.84 8.23
C ASP A 58 -11.89 -12.88 7.39
N LYS A 59 -12.62 -11.75 7.30
CA LYS A 59 -13.84 -11.62 6.48
C LYS A 59 -13.57 -11.15 5.05
N LEU A 60 -12.35 -10.71 4.77
CA LEU A 60 -11.95 -10.19 3.47
C LEU A 60 -11.35 -11.30 2.57
N PRO A 61 -11.35 -11.11 1.24
CA PRO A 61 -10.79 -12.07 0.30
C PRO A 61 -9.35 -12.48 0.63
N LYS A 62 -9.02 -13.70 0.26
CA LYS A 62 -7.69 -14.30 0.36
C LYS A 62 -7.19 -14.68 -1.04
N PRO A 63 -5.88 -14.66 -1.33
CA PRO A 63 -4.76 -14.35 -0.42
C PRO A 63 -4.65 -12.87 -0.08
N GLN A 64 -3.89 -12.57 1.01
CA GLN A 64 -3.65 -11.22 1.50
C GLN A 64 -2.16 -10.95 1.68
N LEU A 65 -1.71 -9.75 1.26
CA LEU A 65 -0.39 -9.21 1.59
C LEU A 65 -0.59 -8.01 2.52
N VAL A 66 -0.07 -8.08 3.74
CA VAL A 66 -0.28 -7.07 4.77
C VAL A 66 1.06 -6.57 5.30
N ILE A 67 1.24 -5.26 5.34
CA ILE A 67 2.39 -4.60 5.97
C ILE A 67 1.93 -3.66 7.09
N PRO A 68 2.79 -3.32 8.08
CA PRO A 68 2.44 -2.36 9.12
C PRO A 68 2.61 -0.91 8.65
N GLY A 69 1.83 0.00 9.28
CA GLY A 69 2.00 1.44 9.20
C GLY A 69 2.56 2.05 10.50
N ASN A 70 2.72 3.36 10.54
CA ASN A 70 3.29 4.06 11.70
C ASN A 70 2.34 4.04 12.92
N HIS A 71 1.02 3.99 12.72
CA HIS A 71 0.04 3.84 13.81
C HIS A 71 -0.03 2.42 14.41
N ASP A 72 0.58 1.43 13.77
CA ASP A 72 0.73 0.07 14.30
C ASP A 72 1.90 -0.04 15.29
N ILE A 73 2.71 1.03 15.43
CA ILE A 73 3.71 1.21 16.48
C ILE A 73 3.08 1.99 17.63
N PRO A 74 3.27 1.58 18.91
CA PRO A 74 2.74 2.30 20.07
C PRO A 74 3.15 3.78 20.09
N LEU A 75 2.18 4.70 20.26
CA LEU A 75 2.45 6.13 20.29
C LEU A 75 2.86 6.62 21.68
N PHE A 76 2.13 6.23 22.72
CA PHE A 76 2.31 6.73 24.09
C PHE A 76 3.06 5.77 25.00
N ASP A 77 3.13 4.48 24.68
CA ASP A 77 3.91 3.49 25.42
C ASP A 77 5.34 3.50 24.88
N LEU A 78 6.15 4.45 25.39
CA LEU A 78 7.52 4.66 24.91
C LEU A 78 8.42 3.43 25.11
N PHE A 79 8.22 2.68 26.20
CA PHE A 79 8.97 1.44 26.41
C PHE A 79 8.71 0.44 25.28
N ARG A 80 7.43 0.17 24.99
CA ARG A 80 7.11 -0.73 23.87
C ARG A 80 7.48 -0.14 22.51
N ARG A 81 7.37 1.18 22.34
CA ARG A 81 7.77 1.84 21.10
C ARG A 81 9.22 1.59 20.74
N ILE A 82 10.10 1.65 21.74
CA ILE A 82 11.56 1.52 21.56
C ILE A 82 11.97 0.04 21.49
N PHE A 83 11.55 -0.75 22.47
CA PHE A 83 12.06 -2.12 22.66
C PHE A 83 11.20 -3.21 21.99
N MET A 84 9.93 -2.95 21.73
CA MET A 84 8.98 -3.94 21.22
C MET A 84 7.97 -3.35 20.20
N PRO A 85 8.42 -2.55 19.21
CA PRO A 85 7.56 -1.66 18.42
C PRO A 85 6.43 -2.39 17.68
N LEU A 86 6.70 -3.52 17.02
CA LEU A 86 5.76 -4.28 16.20
C LEU A 86 5.41 -5.65 16.76
N THR A 87 5.66 -5.91 18.05
CA THR A 87 5.39 -7.21 18.67
C THR A 87 3.91 -7.60 18.58
N ARG A 88 2.99 -6.64 18.76
CA ARG A 88 1.55 -6.91 18.64
C ARG A 88 1.15 -7.16 17.19
N TYR A 89 1.69 -6.40 16.23
CA TYR A 89 1.49 -6.66 14.80
C TYR A 89 1.93 -8.09 14.45
N ARG A 90 3.17 -8.45 14.80
CA ARG A 90 3.70 -9.82 14.57
C ARG A 90 2.84 -10.92 15.18
N LYS A 91 2.27 -10.67 16.35
CA LYS A 91 1.45 -11.65 17.07
C LYS A 91 0.05 -11.84 16.47
N TYR A 92 -0.59 -10.76 16.02
CA TYR A 92 -2.02 -10.78 15.67
C TYR A 92 -2.29 -10.68 14.18
N ILE A 93 -1.34 -10.21 13.38
CA ILE A 93 -1.52 -9.96 11.95
C ILE A 93 -0.56 -10.83 11.12
N ASN A 94 0.73 -10.50 11.11
CA ASN A 94 1.72 -11.23 10.34
C ASN A 94 3.10 -11.14 11.00
N SER A 95 3.76 -12.27 11.21
CA SER A 95 5.12 -12.33 11.75
C SER A 95 6.16 -11.79 10.77
N ASN A 96 5.93 -11.93 9.46
CA ASN A 96 6.76 -11.36 8.41
C ASN A 96 6.35 -9.90 8.15
N LEU A 97 7.29 -8.96 8.34
CA LEU A 97 7.06 -7.54 8.12
C LEU A 97 7.31 -7.10 6.66
N ASN A 98 7.99 -7.93 5.88
CA ASN A 98 8.29 -7.69 4.48
C ASN A 98 7.86 -8.92 3.64
N PRO A 99 6.56 -9.20 3.55
CA PRO A 99 6.05 -10.36 2.83
C PRO A 99 6.28 -10.25 1.33
N LEU A 100 6.62 -11.36 0.69
CA LEU A 100 6.66 -11.52 -0.76
C LEU A 100 5.50 -12.44 -1.17
N TYR A 101 4.70 -11.99 -2.11
CA TYR A 101 3.77 -12.79 -2.89
C TYR A 101 4.36 -12.94 -4.29
N ASN A 102 4.53 -14.18 -4.75
CA ASN A 102 5.11 -14.48 -6.06
C ASN A 102 4.34 -15.65 -6.67
N GLU A 103 3.50 -15.33 -7.63
CA GLU A 103 2.77 -16.31 -8.45
C GLU A 103 2.96 -15.97 -9.93
N GLU A 104 2.69 -16.92 -10.80
CA GLU A 104 2.90 -16.76 -12.25
C GLU A 104 2.37 -15.43 -12.78
N GLY A 105 3.27 -14.62 -13.38
CA GLY A 105 2.98 -13.32 -13.98
C GLY A 105 2.78 -12.16 -12.99
N LEU A 106 2.92 -12.37 -11.66
CA LEU A 106 2.75 -11.32 -10.65
C LEU A 106 3.69 -11.50 -9.47
N ALA A 107 4.44 -10.45 -9.13
CA ALA A 107 5.25 -10.40 -7.94
C ALA A 107 4.95 -9.13 -7.12
N VAL A 108 4.66 -9.29 -5.83
CA VAL A 108 4.34 -8.18 -4.94
C VAL A 108 5.19 -8.28 -3.66
N LEU A 109 6.06 -7.31 -3.45
CA LEU A 109 6.91 -7.22 -2.26
C LEU A 109 6.43 -6.12 -1.32
N GLY A 110 6.04 -6.48 -0.12
CA GLY A 110 5.76 -5.54 0.95
C GLY A 110 7.04 -5.13 1.68
N LEU A 111 7.17 -3.83 1.99
CA LEU A 111 8.29 -3.29 2.77
C LEU A 111 7.77 -2.50 3.97
N ASN A 112 8.15 -2.92 5.16
CA ASN A 112 7.87 -2.16 6.37
C ASN A 112 8.70 -0.87 6.40
N THR A 113 8.08 0.27 6.18
CA THR A 113 8.71 1.59 6.28
C THR A 113 8.50 2.28 7.62
N ALA A 114 7.64 1.73 8.50
CA ALA A 114 7.40 2.28 9.82
C ALA A 114 8.62 2.06 10.75
N ARG A 115 9.06 3.12 11.44
CA ARG A 115 10.22 3.10 12.33
C ARG A 115 9.86 3.62 13.72
N PRO A 116 10.35 3.02 14.81
CA PRO A 116 10.02 3.45 16.18
C PRO A 116 10.54 4.85 16.50
N TYR A 117 11.65 5.28 15.89
CA TYR A 117 12.26 6.59 16.07
C TYR A 117 11.71 7.67 15.13
N LYS A 118 10.84 7.30 14.17
CA LYS A 118 10.11 8.24 13.30
C LYS A 118 8.65 8.31 13.74
N TRP A 119 8.10 9.53 13.83
CA TRP A 119 6.72 9.71 14.28
C TRP A 119 5.72 9.66 13.14
N LYS A 120 6.09 10.22 12.00
CA LYS A 120 5.26 10.34 10.81
C LYS A 120 5.92 9.72 9.59
N ASN A 121 7.11 10.19 9.23
CA ASN A 121 7.81 9.76 8.04
C ASN A 121 8.27 8.31 8.17
N GLY A 122 8.23 7.59 7.05
CA GLY A 122 8.83 6.27 6.95
C GLY A 122 10.31 6.31 6.58
N GLU A 123 10.93 5.15 6.60
CA GLU A 123 12.31 5.00 6.12
C GLU A 123 12.52 3.61 5.52
N ILE A 124 13.18 3.55 4.36
CA ILE A 124 13.67 2.30 3.78
C ILE A 124 15.10 2.09 4.24
N SER A 125 15.38 0.94 4.86
CA SER A 125 16.73 0.61 5.33
C SER A 125 17.61 0.06 4.20
N PRO A 126 18.96 0.13 4.32
CA PRO A 126 19.86 -0.51 3.37
C PRO A 126 19.61 -2.01 3.20
N GLU A 127 19.26 -2.71 4.27
CA GLU A 127 18.94 -4.14 4.24
C GLU A 127 17.68 -4.42 3.43
N GLN A 128 16.70 -3.51 3.48
CA GLN A 128 15.48 -3.63 2.66
C GLN A 128 15.78 -3.35 1.17
N ILE A 129 16.69 -2.42 0.87
CA ILE A 129 17.16 -2.17 -0.49
C ILE A 129 17.84 -3.44 -1.06
N GLU A 130 18.72 -4.07 -0.29
CA GLU A 130 19.34 -5.34 -0.69
C GLU A 130 18.31 -6.49 -0.81
N GLN A 131 17.27 -6.48 0.03
CA GLN A 131 16.17 -7.45 -0.07
C GLN A 131 15.41 -7.26 -1.39
N VAL A 132 15.14 -6.03 -1.82
CA VAL A 132 14.51 -5.76 -3.12
C VAL A 132 15.36 -6.31 -4.24
N LYS A 133 16.66 -6.01 -4.27
CA LYS A 133 17.59 -6.57 -5.27
C LYS A 133 17.51 -8.09 -5.34
N LYS A 134 17.67 -8.73 -4.18
CA LYS A 134 17.68 -10.20 -4.10
C LYS A 134 16.37 -10.84 -4.52
N GLN A 135 15.24 -10.24 -4.18
CA GLN A 135 13.93 -10.86 -4.37
C GLN A 135 13.24 -10.42 -5.66
N MET A 136 13.42 -9.18 -6.13
CA MET A 136 12.67 -8.64 -7.26
C MET A 136 13.48 -8.59 -8.56
N CYS A 137 14.81 -8.32 -8.50
CA CYS A 137 15.62 -8.26 -9.72
C CYS A 137 15.83 -9.65 -10.38
N ASN A 138 15.66 -10.74 -9.62
CA ASN A 138 15.77 -12.10 -10.14
C ASN A 138 14.44 -12.67 -10.66
N ILE A 139 13.34 -11.93 -10.54
CA ILE A 139 12.05 -12.31 -11.10
C ILE A 139 12.05 -11.95 -12.59
N PRO A 140 11.54 -12.82 -13.48
CA PRO A 140 11.50 -12.58 -14.90
C PRO A 140 10.83 -11.24 -15.27
N ASP A 141 11.29 -10.61 -16.36
CA ASP A 141 10.82 -9.26 -16.75
C ASP A 141 9.38 -9.23 -17.26
N GLU A 142 8.84 -10.39 -17.67
CA GLU A 142 7.45 -10.56 -18.06
C GLU A 142 6.46 -10.55 -16.87
N TYR A 143 6.97 -10.58 -15.63
CA TYR A 143 6.14 -10.43 -14.44
C TYR A 143 5.78 -8.97 -14.22
N PHE A 144 4.52 -8.70 -13.86
CA PHE A 144 4.12 -7.41 -13.33
C PHE A 144 4.61 -7.31 -11.88
N LYS A 145 5.51 -6.36 -11.61
CA LYS A 145 6.23 -6.26 -10.34
C LYS A 145 5.76 -5.06 -9.52
N ILE A 146 5.34 -5.32 -8.29
CA ILE A 146 4.81 -4.30 -7.38
C ILE A 146 5.65 -4.24 -6.11
N VAL A 147 5.98 -3.03 -5.66
CA VAL A 147 6.48 -2.78 -4.31
C VAL A 147 5.41 -2.02 -3.50
N VAL A 148 5.16 -2.50 -2.28
CA VAL A 148 4.15 -1.93 -1.37
C VAL A 148 4.85 -1.36 -0.15
N THR A 149 4.59 -0.08 0.14
CA THR A 149 5.03 0.59 1.36
C THR A 149 3.84 1.25 2.06
N HIS A 150 3.97 1.62 3.32
CA HIS A 150 2.95 2.47 3.95
C HIS A 150 3.14 3.93 3.57
N HIS A 151 4.37 4.44 3.69
CA HIS A 151 4.69 5.83 3.36
C HIS A 151 4.97 5.99 1.87
N PRO A 152 4.45 7.07 1.23
CA PRO A 152 4.56 7.28 -0.21
C PRO A 152 5.95 7.72 -0.66
N PHE A 153 6.25 7.48 -1.93
CA PHE A 153 7.47 7.93 -2.60
C PHE A 153 7.34 9.33 -3.19
N ILE A 154 6.16 9.73 -3.61
CA ILE A 154 5.90 11.03 -4.21
C ILE A 154 4.76 11.75 -3.45
N PRO A 155 4.75 13.08 -3.41
CA PRO A 155 3.67 13.83 -2.80
C PRO A 155 2.40 13.79 -3.67
N PRO A 156 1.21 14.04 -3.09
CA PRO A 156 0.01 14.27 -3.87
C PRO A 156 0.12 15.60 -4.62
N PRO A 157 -0.59 15.77 -5.74
CA PRO A 157 -0.55 17.00 -6.54
C PRO A 157 -0.94 18.28 -5.79
N THR A 158 -1.56 18.15 -4.62
CA THR A 158 -2.10 19.24 -3.81
C THR A 158 -1.28 19.58 -2.57
N ASP A 159 -0.20 18.85 -2.26
CA ASP A 159 0.61 19.03 -1.06
C ASP A 159 2.06 18.57 -1.27
N ASP A 160 2.89 19.47 -1.78
CA ASP A 160 4.32 19.21 -2.02
C ASP A 160 5.15 19.03 -0.73
N LEU A 161 4.59 19.34 0.44
CA LEU A 161 5.23 19.19 1.75
C LEU A 161 4.80 17.92 2.49
N ALA A 162 4.16 16.98 1.79
CA ALA A 162 3.68 15.74 2.39
C ALA A 162 4.81 14.90 3.00
N ASP A 163 4.48 14.15 4.05
CA ASP A 163 5.40 13.23 4.73
C ASP A 163 5.72 12.02 3.84
N LEU A 164 6.87 12.06 3.15
CA LEU A 164 7.34 10.99 2.26
C LEU A 164 8.23 9.98 2.97
N VAL A 165 8.49 8.85 2.32
CA VAL A 165 9.47 7.87 2.78
C VAL A 165 10.89 8.41 2.65
N ASN A 166 11.66 8.34 3.72
CA ASN A 166 13.08 8.74 3.71
C ASN A 166 13.91 7.74 2.91
N LYS A 167 14.96 8.23 2.25
CA LYS A 167 15.84 7.48 1.34
C LYS A 167 15.13 6.97 0.08
N ALA A 168 14.04 7.65 -0.31
CA ALA A 168 13.29 7.29 -1.51
C ALA A 168 14.17 7.25 -2.76
N GLN A 169 15.03 8.26 -2.99
CA GLN A 169 15.93 8.29 -4.15
C GLN A 169 16.82 7.05 -4.20
N LEU A 170 17.48 6.70 -3.09
CA LEU A 170 18.33 5.51 -3.03
C LEU A 170 17.55 4.21 -3.31
N ALA A 171 16.31 4.15 -2.85
CA ALA A 171 15.45 3.00 -3.14
C ALA A 171 15.10 2.95 -4.63
N ILE A 172 14.73 4.09 -5.24
CA ILE A 172 14.36 4.19 -6.66
C ILE A 172 15.51 3.79 -7.57
N ASP A 173 16.74 4.23 -7.26
CA ASP A 173 17.94 3.91 -8.02
C ASP A 173 18.20 2.37 -8.07
N VAL A 174 17.62 1.63 -7.13
CA VAL A 174 17.70 0.17 -7.07
C VAL A 174 16.46 -0.51 -7.65
N ILE A 175 15.26 -0.05 -7.27
CA ILE A 175 14.02 -0.70 -7.71
C ILE A 175 13.74 -0.49 -9.21
N GLY A 176 14.16 0.64 -9.77
CA GLY A 176 14.01 0.90 -11.20
C GLY A 176 14.67 -0.18 -12.08
N PRO A 177 15.98 -0.46 -11.92
CA PRO A 177 16.65 -1.53 -12.65
C PRO A 177 16.07 -2.94 -12.41
N CYS A 178 15.40 -3.20 -11.27
CA CYS A 178 14.74 -4.49 -11.02
C CYS A 178 13.43 -4.68 -11.80
N GLY A 179 13.01 -3.72 -12.61
CA GLY A 179 11.82 -3.83 -13.44
C GLY A 179 10.51 -3.61 -12.67
N ILE A 180 10.52 -2.83 -11.59
CA ILE A 180 9.26 -2.53 -10.86
C ILE A 180 8.35 -1.66 -11.72
N ASP A 181 7.08 -2.03 -11.79
CA ASP A 181 6.04 -1.37 -12.59
C ASP A 181 5.18 -0.43 -11.76
N LEU A 182 4.87 -0.83 -10.52
CA LEU A 182 3.92 -0.12 -9.68
C LEU A 182 4.40 -0.02 -8.22
N LEU A 183 4.28 1.16 -7.64
CA LEU A 183 4.47 1.42 -6.21
C LEU A 183 3.11 1.70 -5.56
N LEU A 184 2.77 0.95 -4.52
CA LEU A 184 1.54 1.15 -3.75
C LEU A 184 1.85 1.70 -2.37
N ALA A 185 1.06 2.70 -1.93
CA ALA A 185 1.20 3.26 -0.59
C ALA A 185 -0.14 3.77 0.00
N GLY A 186 -0.15 4.07 1.30
CA GLY A 186 -1.23 4.69 2.06
C GLY A 186 -0.79 5.99 2.73
N HIS A 187 -1.08 6.17 4.04
CA HIS A 187 -0.57 7.21 4.92
C HIS A 187 -1.17 8.61 4.75
N LEU A 188 -1.26 9.13 3.53
CA LEU A 188 -1.71 10.52 3.32
C LEU A 188 -3.23 10.68 3.36
N HIS A 189 -3.97 9.57 3.42
CA HIS A 189 -5.44 9.56 3.43
C HIS A 189 -6.07 10.19 2.16
N HIS A 190 -5.31 10.23 1.08
CA HIS A 190 -5.68 10.84 -0.20
C HIS A 190 -5.31 9.90 -1.35
N GLY A 191 -6.27 9.60 -2.23
CA GLY A 191 -6.06 8.69 -3.36
C GLY A 191 -5.56 9.45 -4.60
N TYR A 192 -4.40 9.07 -5.14
CA TYR A 192 -3.87 9.63 -6.38
C TYR A 192 -2.95 8.65 -7.11
N THR A 193 -2.67 8.92 -8.37
CA THR A 193 -1.66 8.23 -9.17
C THR A 193 -0.69 9.21 -9.80
N GLY A 194 0.52 8.75 -10.09
CA GLY A 194 1.53 9.58 -10.75
C GLY A 194 2.71 8.76 -11.25
N ASP A 195 3.46 9.31 -12.21
CA ASP A 195 4.72 8.74 -12.66
C ASP A 195 5.85 9.27 -11.78
N ILE A 196 6.69 8.35 -11.28
CA ILE A 196 7.79 8.68 -10.38
C ILE A 196 8.80 9.65 -10.99
N ARG A 197 8.99 9.63 -12.32
CA ARG A 197 9.94 10.49 -13.05
C ARG A 197 9.67 12.00 -12.89
N LYS A 198 8.43 12.36 -12.57
CA LYS A 198 8.08 13.79 -12.29
C LYS A 198 8.78 14.34 -11.04
N HIS A 199 9.12 13.45 -10.08
CA HIS A 199 9.75 13.81 -8.81
C HIS A 199 11.21 13.34 -8.74
N TYR A 200 11.56 12.31 -9.49
CA TYR A 200 12.89 11.70 -9.56
C TYR A 200 13.37 11.62 -11.01
N PRO A 201 13.84 12.75 -11.57
CA PRO A 201 14.23 12.82 -13.00
C PRO A 201 15.40 11.91 -13.38
N SER A 202 16.17 11.44 -12.41
CA SER A 202 17.25 10.46 -12.63
C SER A 202 16.73 9.04 -12.91
N SER A 203 15.46 8.76 -12.67
CA SER A 203 14.86 7.47 -12.98
C SER A 203 14.63 7.35 -14.50
N GLU A 204 15.35 6.42 -15.13
CA GLU A 204 15.19 6.14 -16.57
C GLU A 204 13.88 5.38 -16.86
N ARG A 205 13.41 4.57 -15.88
CA ARG A 205 12.20 3.76 -16.01
C ARG A 205 10.98 4.49 -15.48
N SER A 206 9.88 4.40 -16.22
CA SER A 206 8.56 4.78 -15.72
C SER A 206 8.10 3.77 -14.68
N ILE A 207 7.85 4.24 -13.47
CA ILE A 207 7.22 3.49 -12.39
C ILE A 207 5.99 4.28 -11.97
N ILE A 208 4.83 3.65 -12.02
CA ILE A 208 3.60 4.31 -11.60
C ILE A 208 3.44 4.18 -10.09
N VAL A 209 3.04 5.25 -9.43
CA VAL A 209 2.64 5.25 -8.02
C VAL A 209 1.12 5.28 -7.96
N ALA A 210 0.52 4.43 -7.14
CA ALA A 210 -0.90 4.50 -6.81
C ALA A 210 -1.08 4.51 -5.29
N GLN A 211 -1.64 5.61 -4.82
CA GLN A 211 -1.92 5.86 -3.41
C GLN A 211 -3.37 5.46 -3.10
N ALA A 212 -3.57 4.73 -2.01
CA ALA A 212 -4.91 4.50 -1.49
C ALA A 212 -5.31 5.57 -0.47
N GLY A 213 -6.58 5.95 -0.48
CA GLY A 213 -7.17 6.75 0.59
C GLY A 213 -7.47 5.92 1.84
N THR A 214 -8.15 6.55 2.81
CA THR A 214 -8.61 5.87 4.02
C THR A 214 -9.75 4.90 3.70
N ALA A 215 -9.60 3.62 4.01
CA ALA A 215 -10.57 2.61 3.59
C ALA A 215 -11.86 2.64 4.42
N ILE A 216 -11.78 2.66 5.76
CA ILE A 216 -12.96 2.51 6.64
C ILE A 216 -13.01 3.45 7.84
N SER A 217 -12.00 4.28 8.05
CA SER A 217 -11.89 5.10 9.24
C SER A 217 -12.53 6.47 9.05
N ASN A 218 -12.98 7.09 10.16
CA ASN A 218 -13.47 8.46 10.20
C ASN A 218 -12.36 9.53 10.02
N ARG A 219 -11.10 9.11 9.85
CA ARG A 219 -9.94 10.00 9.62
C ARG A 219 -9.83 10.45 8.17
N VAL A 220 -10.94 10.75 7.57
CA VAL A 220 -10.98 11.25 6.20
C VAL A 220 -10.47 12.71 6.15
N ARG A 221 -9.58 13.00 5.18
CA ARG A 221 -9.06 14.37 4.93
C ARG A 221 -9.75 14.95 3.68
N LYS A 222 -10.95 15.51 3.87
CA LYS A 222 -11.74 16.16 2.79
C LYS A 222 -12.18 15.22 1.64
N GLU A 223 -11.84 13.94 1.69
CA GLU A 223 -12.24 12.94 0.70
C GLU A 223 -13.05 11.81 1.36
N PRO A 224 -14.00 11.19 0.65
CA PRO A 224 -14.71 10.03 1.17
C PRO A 224 -13.76 8.83 1.35
N ASN A 225 -14.15 7.86 2.18
CA ASN A 225 -13.45 6.59 2.26
C ASN A 225 -13.31 5.98 0.86
N SER A 226 -12.14 5.44 0.59
CA SER A 226 -11.81 4.94 -0.76
C SER A 226 -10.77 3.83 -0.73
N TYR A 227 -10.73 3.07 -1.82
CA TYR A 227 -9.72 2.05 -2.08
C TYR A 227 -9.51 1.89 -3.59
N ASN A 228 -8.44 1.18 -3.99
CA ASN A 228 -8.14 0.95 -5.39
C ASN A 228 -8.43 -0.51 -5.78
N VAL A 229 -9.01 -0.70 -6.95
CA VAL A 229 -9.02 -1.99 -7.69
C VAL A 229 -8.07 -1.84 -8.86
N ILE A 230 -7.14 -2.78 -8.99
CA ILE A 230 -6.10 -2.74 -10.02
C ILE A 230 -6.28 -3.96 -10.92
N TYR A 231 -6.51 -3.71 -12.19
CA TYR A 231 -6.63 -4.72 -13.23
C TYR A 231 -5.28 -4.82 -13.94
N VAL A 232 -4.66 -5.99 -13.91
CA VAL A 232 -3.33 -6.21 -14.50
C VAL A 232 -3.43 -7.17 -15.67
N ASN A 233 -2.86 -6.77 -16.81
CA ASN A 233 -2.67 -7.59 -17.99
C ASN A 233 -1.21 -7.47 -18.47
N GLU A 234 -0.80 -8.20 -19.49
CA GLU A 234 0.59 -8.24 -19.99
C GLU A 234 1.13 -6.87 -20.39
N ASN A 235 0.35 -6.08 -21.16
CA ASN A 235 0.81 -4.82 -21.76
C ASN A 235 0.04 -3.59 -21.25
N TRP A 236 -0.85 -3.76 -20.28
CA TRP A 236 -1.60 -2.66 -19.69
C TRP A 236 -2.06 -2.99 -18.28
N PHE A 237 -2.26 -1.97 -17.50
CA PHE A 237 -2.98 -2.08 -16.24
C PHE A 237 -3.89 -0.87 -16.04
N GLU A 238 -4.90 -1.03 -15.20
CA GLU A 238 -5.82 0.03 -14.81
C GLU A 238 -5.86 0.19 -13.29
N VAL A 239 -5.92 1.41 -12.83
CA VAL A 239 -6.22 1.76 -11.44
C VAL A 239 -7.61 2.36 -11.37
N CYS A 240 -8.54 1.62 -10.78
CA CYS A 240 -9.91 2.04 -10.53
C CYS A 240 -10.05 2.48 -9.08
N VAL A 241 -10.29 3.77 -8.83
CA VAL A 241 -10.55 4.31 -7.50
C VAL A 241 -12.04 4.14 -7.19
N ARG A 242 -12.32 3.41 -6.12
CA ARG A 242 -13.68 3.22 -5.61
C ARG A 242 -13.87 4.04 -4.33
N VAL A 243 -14.97 4.79 -4.26
CA VAL A 243 -15.29 5.66 -3.13
C VAL A 243 -16.60 5.26 -2.47
N TYR A 244 -16.65 5.36 -1.14
CA TYR A 244 -17.88 5.16 -0.39
C TYR A 244 -18.86 6.32 -0.61
N LYS A 245 -20.05 6.01 -1.10
CA LYS A 245 -21.13 6.98 -1.34
C LYS A 245 -22.44 6.41 -0.84
N GLN A 246 -23.11 7.12 0.08
CA GLN A 246 -24.34 6.70 0.73
C GLN A 246 -24.21 5.37 1.49
N THR A 247 -24.34 4.22 0.84
CA THR A 247 -24.33 2.88 1.44
C THR A 247 -23.31 1.92 0.84
N ASP A 248 -22.73 2.27 -0.33
CA ASP A 248 -21.92 1.35 -1.11
C ASP A 248 -20.66 2.02 -1.68
N PHE A 249 -19.69 1.20 -2.09
CA PHE A 249 -18.55 1.69 -2.85
C PHE A 249 -18.91 1.75 -4.34
N VAL A 250 -18.64 2.90 -4.95
CA VAL A 250 -18.86 3.14 -6.38
C VAL A 250 -17.57 3.58 -7.05
N GLU A 251 -17.43 3.31 -8.33
CA GLU A 251 -16.30 3.79 -9.11
C GLU A 251 -16.35 5.33 -9.21
N LYS A 252 -15.25 6.00 -8.84
CA LYS A 252 -15.04 7.45 -8.97
C LYS A 252 -14.22 7.77 -10.20
N GLN A 253 -13.18 6.97 -10.45
CA GLN A 253 -12.20 7.23 -11.50
C GLN A 253 -11.56 5.93 -11.93
N ARG A 254 -11.21 5.82 -13.19
CA ARG A 254 -10.44 4.74 -13.79
C ARG A 254 -9.35 5.34 -14.67
N ILE A 255 -8.12 4.93 -14.44
CA ILE A 255 -6.96 5.40 -15.19
C ILE A 255 -6.27 4.18 -15.77
N LYS A 256 -6.08 4.16 -17.07
CA LYS A 256 -5.38 3.10 -17.79
C LYS A 256 -3.96 3.52 -18.15
N TYR A 257 -3.05 2.58 -18.01
CA TYR A 257 -1.65 2.71 -18.36
C TYR A 257 -1.29 1.62 -19.36
N ASN A 258 -0.68 2.00 -20.47
CA ASN A 258 -0.20 1.08 -21.50
C ASN A 258 1.33 1.00 -21.45
N TYR A 259 1.88 -0.20 -21.62
CA TYR A 259 3.32 -0.42 -21.71
C TYR A 259 3.77 -0.29 -23.16
N VAL A 260 4.47 0.79 -23.48
CA VAL A 260 4.92 1.12 -24.84
C VAL A 260 6.40 1.49 -24.79
N ASN A 261 7.21 0.85 -25.64
CA ASN A 261 8.66 1.10 -25.74
C ASN A 261 9.40 1.05 -24.40
N GLY A 262 9.05 0.09 -23.53
CA GLY A 262 9.70 -0.09 -22.24
C GLY A 262 9.24 0.88 -21.14
N GLN A 263 8.17 1.65 -21.36
CA GLN A 263 7.68 2.68 -20.46
C GLN A 263 6.15 2.59 -20.27
N TRP A 264 5.69 2.87 -19.05
CA TRP A 264 4.27 3.06 -18.76
C TRP A 264 3.83 4.47 -19.16
N SER A 265 2.76 4.57 -19.91
CA SER A 265 2.14 5.85 -20.31
C SER A 265 0.64 5.82 -20.03
N GLN A 266 0.12 6.90 -19.47
CA GLN A 266 -1.31 7.06 -19.23
C GLN A 266 -2.02 7.25 -20.59
N GLU A 267 -3.15 6.57 -20.75
CA GLU A 267 -4.06 6.73 -21.89
C GLU A 267 -4.89 8.00 -21.77
#